data_5aeb28cf98bb8d496308c84e8cc8d03c
#
_entry.id   5aeb28cf98bb8d496308c84e8cc8d03c
#
_cell.length_a   1.000
_cell.length_b   1.000
_cell.length_c   1.000
_cell.angle_alpha   90.00
_cell.angle_beta   90.00
_cell.angle_gamma   90.00
#
_symmetry.space_group_name_H-M   'P 1'
#
loop_
_entity.id
_entity.type
_entity.pdbx_description
1 polymer ?
#
loop_
_entity_poly.entity_id
_entity_poly.type
_entity_poly.pdbx_seq_one_letter_code
_entity_poly.pdbx_strand_id
1 'polypeptide(L)'
;MKGENPFTLTFGQKPVEFISRTDQIGKIINTFDMENPSNMVYMIAGVRGSGKTVSLAVIGDHYNAKEDWIVLRLSVDMDLISGAVSELNRILKIRGIDLGININIGIAEIAFNKERDTLDKETMLRDILEKVKEQGKKVLFIIDEIINNQYVKLFVSNFQIYITKNYPVYLVMAGLYDNISNLQNEKSLTFLYRAPKIFLEPLSIPAMTTSYRTVFGLPPKEAASMARLTKGYPFAFQILGYLKWENGGTVDDILPKFDEELTVYAYEKIWSELSELDRKI
;
A
#
# COMPACT_ATOMS: atom_id res chain seq x y z
N MET A 1 13.31 -10.85 31.19
CA MET A 1 13.39 -9.71 30.28
C MET A 1 12.14 -9.75 29.41
N LYS A 2 11.35 -8.66 29.30
CA LYS A 2 10.27 -8.59 28.30
C LYS A 2 10.97 -8.68 26.93
N GLY A 3 10.44 -9.51 26.02
CA GLY A 3 10.90 -9.54 24.65
C GLY A 3 10.67 -8.19 23.93
N GLU A 4 10.96 -8.14 22.64
CA GLU A 4 10.67 -6.99 21.79
C GLU A 4 9.16 -6.73 21.72
N ASN A 5 8.74 -5.45 21.73
CA ASN A 5 7.34 -5.08 21.66
C ASN A 5 6.76 -5.50 20.30
N PRO A 6 5.74 -6.38 20.24
CA PRO A 6 5.18 -6.84 18.98
C PRO A 6 4.28 -5.81 18.28
N PHE A 7 3.86 -4.76 19.01
CA PHE A 7 3.10 -3.63 18.47
C PHE A 7 4.04 -2.48 18.10
N THR A 8 3.73 -1.74 17.07
CA THR A 8 4.57 -0.61 16.64
C THR A 8 3.76 0.65 16.39
N LEU A 9 4.37 1.79 16.71
CA LEU A 9 3.87 3.12 16.36
C LEU A 9 4.57 3.69 15.12
N THR A 10 5.54 2.95 14.56
CA THR A 10 6.32 3.38 13.40
C THR A 10 5.47 3.30 12.12
N PHE A 11 5.37 4.41 11.40
CA PHE A 11 4.67 4.47 10.13
C PHE A 11 5.42 3.67 9.04
N GLY A 12 4.63 3.06 8.13
CA GLY A 12 5.17 2.37 6.95
C GLY A 12 5.74 0.98 7.21
N GLN A 13 5.86 0.56 8.46
CA GLN A 13 6.31 -0.78 8.81
C GLN A 13 5.12 -1.70 9.09
N LYS A 14 5.26 -2.96 8.66
CA LYS A 14 4.33 -4.02 9.03
C LYS A 14 4.63 -4.43 10.48
N PRO A 15 3.69 -4.29 11.41
CA PRO A 15 3.87 -4.75 12.78
C PRO A 15 4.11 -6.26 12.84
N VAL A 16 4.80 -6.71 13.90
CA VAL A 16 4.90 -8.16 14.18
C VAL A 16 3.50 -8.70 14.51
N GLU A 17 2.79 -7.98 15.40
CA GLU A 17 1.40 -8.29 15.71
C GLU A 17 0.45 -7.42 14.90
N PHE A 18 -0.25 -8.02 13.95
CA PHE A 18 -1.25 -7.35 13.11
C PHE A 18 -2.44 -8.27 12.80
N ILE A 19 -3.58 -7.67 12.56
CA ILE A 19 -4.78 -8.41 12.16
C ILE A 19 -4.85 -8.49 10.64
N SER A 20 -4.78 -9.71 10.10
CA SER A 20 -4.86 -9.93 8.66
C SER A 20 -6.25 -9.60 8.10
N ARG A 21 -6.26 -9.00 6.92
CA ARG A 21 -7.47 -8.71 6.12
C ARG A 21 -7.62 -9.74 4.99
N THR A 22 -7.62 -11.02 5.35
CA THR A 22 -7.56 -12.12 4.40
C THR A 22 -8.63 -12.02 3.32
N ASP A 23 -9.87 -11.65 3.67
CA ASP A 23 -10.98 -11.57 2.72
C ASP A 23 -10.81 -10.41 1.71
N GLN A 24 -10.36 -9.25 2.18
CA GLN A 24 -10.20 -8.06 1.34
C GLN A 24 -8.95 -8.15 0.46
N ILE A 25 -7.82 -8.49 1.07
CA ILE A 25 -6.52 -8.59 0.36
C ILE A 25 -6.44 -9.87 -0.45
N GLY A 26 -6.99 -10.98 0.06
CA GLY A 26 -7.07 -12.25 -0.65
C GLY A 26 -7.82 -12.13 -1.97
N LYS A 27 -8.82 -11.25 -2.08
CA LYS A 27 -9.50 -10.97 -3.35
C LYS A 27 -8.54 -10.46 -4.42
N ILE A 28 -7.63 -9.55 -4.08
CA ILE A 28 -6.61 -9.03 -5.01
C ILE A 28 -5.66 -10.16 -5.40
N ILE A 29 -5.11 -10.87 -4.40
CA ILE A 29 -4.15 -11.95 -4.61
C ILE A 29 -4.76 -13.05 -5.47
N ASN A 30 -5.95 -13.54 -5.11
CA ASN A 30 -6.62 -14.59 -5.87
C ASN A 30 -6.90 -14.16 -7.32
N THR A 31 -7.25 -12.89 -7.56
CA THR A 31 -7.47 -12.40 -8.93
C THR A 31 -6.17 -12.36 -9.73
N PHE A 32 -5.09 -11.85 -9.16
CA PHE A 32 -3.81 -11.72 -9.87
C PHE A 32 -3.13 -13.08 -10.09
N ASP A 33 -3.47 -14.09 -9.28
CA ASP A 33 -2.95 -15.46 -9.42
C ASP A 33 -3.70 -16.27 -10.48
N MET A 34 -4.81 -15.75 -11.03
CA MET A 34 -5.49 -16.42 -12.15
C MET A 34 -4.62 -16.41 -13.40
N GLU A 35 -4.72 -17.44 -14.22
CA GLU A 35 -4.08 -17.49 -15.53
C GLU A 35 -4.57 -16.34 -16.44
N ASN A 36 -5.87 -16.05 -16.38
CA ASN A 36 -6.51 -14.93 -17.08
C ASN A 36 -7.21 -14.03 -16.06
N PRO A 37 -6.50 -13.07 -15.44
CA PRO A 37 -7.05 -12.24 -14.39
C PRO A 37 -8.14 -11.31 -14.92
N SER A 38 -9.27 -11.26 -14.23
CA SER A 38 -10.38 -10.38 -14.60
C SER A 38 -10.06 -8.89 -14.45
N ASN A 39 -9.06 -8.57 -13.63
CA ASN A 39 -8.61 -7.21 -13.37
C ASN A 39 -7.10 -7.19 -13.11
N MET A 40 -6.41 -6.23 -13.70
CA MET A 40 -4.98 -5.99 -13.48
C MET A 40 -4.72 -4.75 -12.62
N VAL A 41 -5.76 -4.03 -12.22
CA VAL A 41 -5.68 -2.83 -11.41
C VAL A 41 -6.64 -2.93 -10.24
N TYR A 42 -6.15 -2.65 -9.04
CA TYR A 42 -6.96 -2.50 -7.82
C TYR A 42 -6.63 -1.20 -7.11
N MET A 43 -7.63 -0.62 -6.48
CA MET A 43 -7.47 0.55 -5.63
C MET A 43 -7.92 0.22 -4.21
N ILE A 44 -7.11 0.59 -3.23
CA ILE A 44 -7.39 0.43 -1.80
C ILE A 44 -7.67 1.82 -1.22
N ALA A 45 -8.89 2.01 -0.74
CA ALA A 45 -9.32 3.27 -0.13
C ALA A 45 -9.57 3.10 1.37
N GLY A 46 -9.22 4.11 2.14
CA GLY A 46 -9.46 4.11 3.58
C GLY A 46 -8.91 5.37 4.25
N VAL A 47 -9.39 5.67 5.45
CA VAL A 47 -8.89 6.78 6.25
C VAL A 47 -7.41 6.59 6.64
N ARG A 48 -6.78 7.62 7.17
CA ARG A 48 -5.44 7.48 7.77
C ARG A 48 -5.47 6.43 8.88
N GLY A 49 -4.37 5.69 9.05
CA GLY A 49 -4.27 4.63 10.06
C GLY A 49 -5.17 3.41 9.84
N SER A 50 -5.91 3.33 8.70
CA SER A 50 -6.75 2.17 8.39
C SER A 50 -5.96 0.92 7.95
N GLY A 51 -4.64 1.02 7.80
CA GLY A 51 -3.76 -0.10 7.43
C GLY A 51 -3.56 -0.27 5.92
N LYS A 52 -3.71 0.79 5.11
CA LYS A 52 -3.45 0.78 3.66
C LYS A 52 -2.03 0.31 3.34
N THR A 53 -1.03 0.95 3.93
CA THR A 53 0.40 0.62 3.76
C THR A 53 0.71 -0.81 4.17
N VAL A 54 0.13 -1.29 5.28
CA VAL A 54 0.28 -2.69 5.72
C VAL A 54 -0.36 -3.65 4.71
N SER A 55 -1.53 -3.31 4.17
CA SER A 55 -2.19 -4.10 3.13
C SER A 55 -1.33 -4.20 1.86
N LEU A 56 -0.74 -3.09 1.42
CA LEU A 56 0.19 -3.06 0.29
C LEU A 56 1.46 -3.88 0.58
N ALA A 57 1.96 -3.83 1.83
CA ALA A 57 3.11 -4.63 2.24
C ALA A 57 2.80 -6.13 2.15
N VAL A 58 1.64 -6.57 2.65
CA VAL A 58 1.19 -7.98 2.58
C VAL A 58 1.11 -8.46 1.14
N ILE A 59 0.52 -7.65 0.23
CA ILE A 59 0.45 -7.98 -1.20
C ILE A 59 1.84 -8.07 -1.80
N GLY A 60 2.69 -7.07 -1.53
CA GLY A 60 4.06 -7.02 -2.05
C GLY A 60 4.90 -8.20 -1.58
N ASP A 61 4.82 -8.55 -0.29
CA ASP A 61 5.55 -9.68 0.29
C ASP A 61 5.11 -11.01 -0.34
N HIS A 62 3.78 -11.19 -0.57
CA HIS A 62 3.24 -12.37 -1.23
C HIS A 62 3.85 -12.58 -2.62
N TYR A 63 3.97 -11.51 -3.43
CA TYR A 63 4.53 -11.59 -4.79
C TYR A 63 6.06 -11.56 -4.81
N ASN A 64 6.72 -10.93 -3.85
CA ASN A 64 8.18 -11.01 -3.72
C ASN A 64 8.68 -12.43 -3.42
N ALA A 65 7.85 -13.27 -2.80
CA ALA A 65 8.18 -14.67 -2.54
C ALA A 65 8.10 -15.57 -3.80
N LYS A 66 7.57 -15.06 -4.92
CA LYS A 66 7.42 -15.78 -6.19
C LYS A 66 8.53 -15.40 -7.16
N GLU A 67 9.22 -16.37 -7.73
CA GLU A 67 10.37 -16.12 -8.63
C GLU A 67 9.99 -15.43 -9.95
N ASP A 68 8.76 -15.69 -10.42
CA ASP A 68 8.22 -15.13 -11.65
C ASP A 68 7.68 -13.70 -11.49
N TRP A 69 7.70 -13.15 -10.28
CA TRP A 69 7.21 -11.79 -10.02
C TRP A 69 8.34 -10.82 -9.67
N ILE A 70 8.18 -9.60 -10.18
CA ILE A 70 9.00 -8.43 -9.83
C ILE A 70 8.07 -7.40 -9.21
N VAL A 71 8.33 -7.03 -7.95
CA VAL A 71 7.51 -6.06 -7.20
C VAL A 71 8.24 -4.73 -7.12
N LEU A 72 7.57 -3.67 -7.56
CA LEU A 72 8.06 -2.30 -7.54
C LEU A 72 7.20 -1.44 -6.63
N ARG A 73 7.84 -0.68 -5.74
CA ARG A 73 7.18 0.34 -4.92
C ARG A 73 7.58 1.71 -5.45
N LEU A 74 6.59 2.49 -5.91
CA LEU A 74 6.82 3.78 -6.54
C LEU A 74 6.30 4.92 -5.65
N SER A 75 7.06 6.02 -5.58
CA SER A 75 6.66 7.24 -4.87
C SER A 75 5.92 8.19 -5.79
N VAL A 76 4.86 8.81 -5.28
CA VAL A 76 4.05 9.81 -6.00
C VAL A 76 4.70 11.19 -6.10
N ASP A 77 5.79 11.42 -5.35
CA ASP A 77 6.49 12.71 -5.29
C ASP A 77 7.50 12.91 -6.43
N MET A 78 7.69 11.88 -7.25
CA MET A 78 8.64 11.90 -8.37
C MET A 78 8.02 11.31 -9.63
N ASP A 79 8.71 11.46 -10.75
CA ASP A 79 8.32 10.82 -12.02
C ASP A 79 8.29 9.30 -11.88
N LEU A 80 7.08 8.75 -11.83
CA LEU A 80 6.82 7.32 -11.63
C LEU A 80 7.39 6.45 -12.75
N ILE A 81 7.47 6.96 -14.00
CA ILE A 81 8.04 6.22 -15.13
C ILE A 81 9.55 6.08 -14.95
N SER A 82 10.22 7.18 -14.62
CA SER A 82 11.66 7.18 -14.29
C SER A 82 11.97 6.29 -13.10
N GLY A 83 11.15 6.37 -12.06
CA GLY A 83 11.25 5.52 -10.89
C GLY A 83 11.11 4.03 -11.24
N ALA A 84 10.13 3.68 -12.08
CA ALA A 84 9.90 2.32 -12.55
C ALA A 84 11.10 1.79 -13.36
N VAL A 85 11.63 2.57 -14.30
CA VAL A 85 12.81 2.19 -15.09
C VAL A 85 14.02 1.95 -14.18
N SER A 86 14.29 2.89 -13.27
CA SER A 86 15.43 2.80 -12.34
C SER A 86 15.34 1.57 -11.44
N GLU A 87 14.17 1.36 -10.83
CA GLU A 87 13.97 0.25 -9.90
C GLU A 87 13.94 -1.11 -10.59
N LEU A 88 13.33 -1.22 -11.78
CA LEU A 88 13.40 -2.44 -12.59
C LEU A 88 14.85 -2.80 -12.90
N ASN A 89 15.65 -1.84 -13.38
CA ASN A 89 17.05 -2.05 -13.65
C ASN A 89 17.82 -2.54 -12.43
N ARG A 90 17.58 -1.91 -11.27
CA ARG A 90 18.21 -2.29 -10.01
C ARG A 90 17.88 -3.74 -9.64
N ILE A 91 16.59 -4.12 -9.68
CA ILE A 91 16.14 -5.45 -9.30
C ILE A 91 16.66 -6.50 -10.30
N LEU A 92 16.60 -6.23 -11.59
CA LEU A 92 17.08 -7.15 -12.61
C LEU A 92 18.58 -7.44 -12.47
N LYS A 93 19.39 -6.40 -12.21
CA LYS A 93 20.83 -6.56 -11.93
C LYS A 93 21.08 -7.40 -10.66
N ILE A 94 20.35 -7.14 -9.57
CA ILE A 94 20.50 -7.89 -8.31
C ILE A 94 20.12 -9.37 -8.51
N ARG A 95 19.08 -9.65 -9.31
CA ARG A 95 18.65 -11.02 -9.60
C ARG A 95 19.50 -11.71 -10.68
N GLY A 96 20.51 -11.05 -11.23
CA GLY A 96 21.37 -11.59 -12.32
C GLY A 96 20.61 -11.81 -13.61
N ILE A 97 19.52 -11.08 -13.84
CA ILE A 97 18.68 -11.18 -15.04
C ILE A 97 19.23 -10.20 -16.06
N ASP A 98 19.89 -10.73 -17.09
CA ASP A 98 20.34 -9.94 -18.23
C ASP A 98 19.24 -9.87 -19.30
N LEU A 99 18.70 -8.67 -19.53
CA LEU A 99 17.69 -8.43 -20.56
C LEU A 99 18.33 -8.15 -21.95
N GLY A 100 19.66 -8.14 -22.06
CA GLY A 100 20.35 -7.77 -23.30
C GLY A 100 20.13 -6.31 -23.73
N ILE A 101 19.64 -5.47 -22.83
CA ILE A 101 19.43 -4.04 -23.05
C ILE A 101 20.60 -3.31 -22.37
N ASN A 102 21.43 -2.59 -23.15
CA ASN A 102 22.43 -1.69 -22.60
C ASN A 102 21.72 -0.43 -22.04
N ILE A 103 21.19 -0.56 -20.83
CA ILE A 103 20.61 0.57 -20.12
C ILE A 103 21.75 1.32 -19.41
N ASN A 104 22.63 1.93 -20.17
CA ASN A 104 23.57 2.93 -19.67
C ASN A 104 22.82 4.26 -19.49
N ILE A 105 21.93 4.30 -18.50
CA ILE A 105 21.41 5.58 -18.03
C ILE A 105 22.47 6.14 -17.10
N GLY A 106 23.32 7.02 -17.62
CA GLY A 106 24.10 7.91 -16.77
C GLY A 106 23.11 8.73 -15.93
N ILE A 107 23.06 8.46 -14.65
CA ILE A 107 22.22 9.17 -13.67
C ILE A 107 22.44 10.70 -13.73
N ALA A 108 23.55 11.13 -14.35
CA ALA A 108 23.95 12.54 -14.51
C ALA A 108 23.30 13.24 -15.73
N GLU A 109 22.82 12.53 -16.77
CA GLU A 109 22.27 13.16 -17.99
C GLU A 109 20.76 13.42 -17.93
N ILE A 110 20.07 12.88 -16.91
CA ILE A 110 18.60 12.97 -16.77
C ILE A 110 18.11 14.38 -16.38
N ALA A 111 19.00 15.30 -16.05
CA ALA A 111 18.61 16.60 -15.45
C ALA A 111 18.30 17.73 -16.44
N PHE A 112 18.55 17.64 -17.74
CA PHE A 112 18.65 18.83 -18.59
C PHE A 112 17.71 18.98 -19.80
N ASN A 113 16.83 18.02 -20.18
CA ASN A 113 15.92 18.20 -21.33
C ASN A 113 14.51 17.61 -21.09
N LYS A 114 13.61 18.44 -20.57
CA LYS A 114 12.28 18.00 -20.08
C LYS A 114 11.34 17.32 -21.09
N GLU A 115 11.33 17.62 -22.36
CA GLU A 115 10.37 17.06 -23.32
C GLU A 115 10.90 15.85 -24.12
N ARG A 116 12.16 15.85 -24.51
CA ARG A 116 12.80 14.67 -25.17
C ARG A 116 13.01 13.53 -24.20
N ASP A 117 13.30 13.84 -22.93
CA ASP A 117 13.50 12.88 -21.85
C ASP A 117 12.27 12.02 -21.53
N THR A 118 11.05 12.56 -21.63
CA THR A 118 9.83 11.83 -21.25
C THR A 118 9.52 10.73 -22.27
N LEU A 119 9.62 11.00 -23.55
CA LEU A 119 9.41 10.03 -24.62
C LEU A 119 10.45 8.89 -24.59
N ASP A 120 11.67 9.20 -24.21
CA ASP A 120 12.76 8.23 -24.09
C ASP A 120 12.52 7.25 -22.95
N LYS A 121 12.08 7.74 -21.78
CA LYS A 121 11.80 6.94 -20.60
C LYS A 121 10.57 6.04 -20.75
N GLU A 122 9.52 6.54 -21.40
CA GLU A 122 8.34 5.73 -21.71
C GLU A 122 8.69 4.58 -22.65
N THR A 123 9.52 4.84 -23.66
CA THR A 123 10.01 3.83 -24.59
C THR A 123 10.88 2.82 -23.87
N MET A 124 11.82 3.27 -23.03
CA MET A 124 12.65 2.40 -22.22
C MET A 124 11.81 1.48 -21.31
N LEU A 125 10.82 2.01 -20.62
CA LEU A 125 9.96 1.18 -19.77
C LEU A 125 9.24 0.13 -20.59
N ARG A 126 8.75 0.48 -21.78
CA ARG A 126 8.11 -0.49 -22.69
C ARG A 126 9.06 -1.59 -23.15
N ASP A 127 10.29 -1.22 -23.51
CA ASP A 127 11.31 -2.19 -23.95
C ASP A 127 11.68 -3.15 -22.81
N ILE A 128 11.82 -2.64 -21.60
CA ILE A 128 12.05 -3.48 -20.42
C ILE A 128 10.87 -4.42 -20.18
N LEU A 129 9.62 -3.92 -20.25
CA LEU A 129 8.43 -4.74 -20.03
C LEU A 129 8.26 -5.83 -21.10
N GLU A 130 8.63 -5.55 -22.36
CA GLU A 130 8.65 -6.57 -23.42
C GLU A 130 9.64 -7.68 -23.08
N LYS A 131 10.85 -7.34 -22.64
CA LYS A 131 11.86 -8.32 -22.23
C LYS A 131 11.45 -9.11 -20.98
N VAL A 132 10.81 -8.46 -20.03
CA VAL A 132 10.25 -9.15 -18.85
C VAL A 132 9.20 -10.17 -19.27
N LYS A 133 8.35 -9.82 -20.24
CA LYS A 133 7.35 -10.71 -20.84
C LYS A 133 7.99 -11.90 -21.56
N GLU A 134 9.03 -11.67 -22.39
CA GLU A 134 9.77 -12.72 -23.08
C GLU A 134 10.37 -13.75 -22.11
N GLN A 135 10.70 -13.33 -20.89
CA GLN A 135 11.21 -14.20 -19.82
C GLN A 135 10.12 -14.85 -18.97
N GLY A 136 8.85 -14.69 -19.32
CA GLY A 136 7.71 -15.24 -18.58
C GLY A 136 7.53 -14.64 -17.19
N LYS A 137 8.09 -13.44 -16.94
CA LYS A 137 7.98 -12.75 -15.65
C LYS A 137 6.84 -11.74 -15.64
N LYS A 138 6.38 -11.38 -14.44
CA LYS A 138 5.28 -10.45 -14.18
C LYS A 138 5.77 -9.29 -13.34
N VAL A 139 5.20 -8.11 -13.53
CA VAL A 139 5.54 -6.90 -12.77
C VAL A 139 4.35 -6.41 -11.97
N LEU A 140 4.50 -6.28 -10.67
CA LEU A 140 3.54 -5.64 -9.79
C LEU A 140 4.04 -4.25 -9.40
N PHE A 141 3.30 -3.23 -9.80
CA PHE A 141 3.50 -1.85 -9.36
C PHE A 141 2.63 -1.59 -8.12
N ILE A 142 3.25 -1.07 -7.07
CA ILE A 142 2.59 -0.66 -5.83
C ILE A 142 2.83 0.83 -5.64
N ILE A 143 1.72 1.59 -5.48
CA ILE A 143 1.76 3.02 -5.24
C ILE A 143 0.94 3.31 -3.98
N ASP A 144 1.60 3.82 -2.95
CA ASP A 144 0.92 4.28 -1.72
C ASP A 144 0.68 5.78 -1.77
N GLU A 145 -0.25 6.25 -0.94
CA GLU A 145 -0.62 7.66 -0.79
C GLU A 145 -0.93 8.36 -2.12
N ILE A 146 -1.69 7.67 -3.00
CA ILE A 146 -2.01 8.17 -4.33
C ILE A 146 -2.68 9.55 -4.25
N ILE A 147 -2.22 10.46 -5.11
CA ILE A 147 -2.77 11.80 -5.28
C ILE A 147 -3.00 12.08 -6.76
N ASN A 148 -3.92 13.01 -7.07
CA ASN A 148 -4.20 13.41 -8.44
C ASN A 148 -3.18 14.43 -8.95
N ASN A 149 -1.94 14.02 -9.23
CA ASN A 149 -0.89 14.85 -9.80
C ASN A 149 -0.51 14.42 -11.23
N GLN A 150 0.32 15.19 -11.89
CA GLN A 150 0.72 14.95 -13.28
C GLN A 150 1.50 13.63 -13.46
N TYR A 151 2.33 13.24 -12.49
CA TYR A 151 3.15 12.03 -12.56
C TYR A 151 2.29 10.76 -12.46
N VAL A 152 1.31 10.78 -11.56
CA VAL A 152 0.33 9.71 -11.42
C VAL A 152 -0.52 9.59 -12.68
N LYS A 153 -1.03 10.71 -13.22
CA LYS A 153 -1.83 10.71 -14.47
C LYS A 153 -1.05 10.13 -15.63
N LEU A 154 0.20 10.56 -15.81
CA LEU A 154 1.05 10.09 -16.90
C LEU A 154 1.33 8.58 -16.76
N PHE A 155 1.71 8.12 -15.56
CA PHE A 155 1.99 6.72 -15.31
C PHE A 155 0.75 5.83 -15.56
N VAL A 156 -0.40 6.22 -15.00
CA VAL A 156 -1.65 5.46 -15.12
C VAL A 156 -2.14 5.44 -16.56
N SER A 157 -1.99 6.55 -17.31
CA SER A 157 -2.30 6.61 -18.74
C SER A 157 -1.44 5.63 -19.56
N ASN A 158 -0.13 5.59 -19.28
CA ASN A 158 0.78 4.62 -19.90
C ASN A 158 0.44 3.17 -19.47
N PHE A 159 0.01 2.97 -18.23
CA PHE A 159 -0.38 1.65 -17.73
C PHE A 159 -1.54 1.04 -18.54
N GLN A 160 -2.50 1.86 -18.98
CA GLN A 160 -3.55 1.43 -19.90
C GLN A 160 -2.96 0.89 -21.22
N ILE A 161 -1.93 1.55 -21.76
CA ILE A 161 -1.24 1.11 -22.97
C ILE A 161 -0.54 -0.24 -22.70
N TYR A 162 0.07 -0.43 -21.54
CA TYR A 162 0.74 -1.69 -21.19
C TYR A 162 -0.24 -2.86 -21.16
N ILE A 163 -1.44 -2.66 -20.57
CA ILE A 163 -2.50 -3.66 -20.57
C ILE A 163 -2.92 -3.99 -22.02
N THR A 164 -3.14 -2.97 -22.86
CA THR A 164 -3.57 -3.15 -24.27
C THR A 164 -2.54 -3.93 -25.09
N LYS A 165 -1.25 -3.79 -24.76
CA LYS A 165 -0.15 -4.56 -25.38
C LYS A 165 0.05 -5.95 -24.77
N ASN A 166 -0.81 -6.37 -23.85
CA ASN A 166 -0.71 -7.63 -23.12
C ASN A 166 0.64 -7.82 -22.42
N TYR A 167 1.18 -6.73 -21.82
CA TYR A 167 2.29 -6.87 -20.90
C TYR A 167 1.80 -7.49 -19.59
N PRO A 168 2.60 -8.35 -18.94
CA PRO A 168 2.24 -9.00 -17.68
C PRO A 168 2.43 -8.04 -16.51
N VAL A 169 1.64 -6.96 -16.47
CA VAL A 169 1.74 -5.87 -15.51
C VAL A 169 0.50 -5.79 -14.64
N TYR A 170 0.70 -5.53 -13.37
CA TYR A 170 -0.32 -5.42 -12.33
C TYR A 170 -0.10 -4.15 -11.53
N LEU A 171 -1.18 -3.52 -11.08
CA LEU A 171 -1.13 -2.25 -10.35
C LEU A 171 -2.03 -2.29 -9.13
N VAL A 172 -1.47 -1.99 -7.96
CA VAL A 172 -2.24 -1.73 -6.75
C VAL A 172 -1.89 -0.33 -6.25
N MET A 173 -2.91 0.50 -6.13
CA MET A 173 -2.79 1.86 -5.63
C MET A 173 -3.56 1.99 -4.32
N ALA A 174 -3.01 2.72 -3.34
CA ALA A 174 -3.73 3.02 -2.11
C ALA A 174 -3.77 4.53 -1.84
N GLY A 175 -4.87 5.01 -1.25
CA GLY A 175 -5.03 6.42 -0.94
C GLY A 175 -6.25 6.71 -0.06
N LEU A 176 -6.45 7.98 0.25
CA LEU A 176 -7.67 8.47 0.87
C LEU A 176 -8.84 8.37 -0.10
N TYR A 177 -10.08 8.33 0.42
CA TYR A 177 -11.30 8.22 -0.39
C TYR A 177 -11.37 9.29 -1.48
N ASP A 178 -11.11 10.55 -1.12
CA ASP A 178 -11.18 11.67 -2.05
C ASP A 178 -10.11 11.60 -3.13
N ASN A 179 -8.89 11.20 -2.78
CA ASN A 179 -7.80 11.05 -3.73
C ASN A 179 -8.12 9.97 -4.77
N ILE A 180 -8.62 8.82 -4.32
CA ILE A 180 -9.06 7.72 -5.20
C ILE A 180 -10.23 8.18 -6.09
N SER A 181 -11.23 8.86 -5.52
CA SER A 181 -12.38 9.38 -6.25
C SER A 181 -11.97 10.43 -7.29
N ASN A 182 -11.12 11.37 -6.91
CA ASN A 182 -10.62 12.41 -7.81
C ASN A 182 -9.82 11.82 -8.99
N LEU A 183 -8.99 10.80 -8.73
CA LEU A 183 -8.24 10.14 -9.78
C LEU A 183 -9.17 9.36 -10.74
N GLN A 184 -10.21 8.70 -10.23
CA GLN A 184 -11.18 8.00 -11.07
C GLN A 184 -12.05 8.92 -11.92
N ASN A 185 -12.34 10.12 -11.41
CA ASN A 185 -13.13 11.14 -12.13
C ASN A 185 -12.29 11.91 -13.15
N GLU A 186 -11.00 11.63 -13.27
CA GLU A 186 -10.14 12.25 -14.26
C GLU A 186 -10.54 11.81 -15.67
N LYS A 187 -10.86 12.77 -16.53
CA LYS A 187 -11.40 12.51 -17.89
C LYS A 187 -10.47 11.68 -18.77
N SER A 188 -9.17 11.80 -18.56
CA SER A 188 -8.15 11.04 -19.30
C SER A 188 -7.95 9.60 -18.81
N LEU A 189 -8.51 9.23 -17.66
CA LEU A 189 -8.29 7.94 -17.00
C LEU A 189 -9.58 7.11 -16.84
N THR A 190 -10.47 7.19 -17.82
CA THR A 190 -11.80 6.56 -17.77
C THR A 190 -11.79 5.05 -17.51
N PHE A 191 -10.70 4.35 -17.87
CA PHE A 191 -10.56 2.92 -17.60
C PHE A 191 -10.49 2.60 -16.10
N LEU A 192 -10.00 3.54 -15.26
CA LEU A 192 -9.99 3.38 -13.81
C LEU A 192 -11.38 3.28 -13.20
N TYR A 193 -12.40 3.73 -13.90
CA TYR A 193 -13.79 3.59 -13.45
C TYR A 193 -14.18 2.12 -13.28
N ARG A 194 -13.57 1.23 -14.07
CA ARG A 194 -13.79 -0.21 -14.03
C ARG A 194 -12.86 -0.94 -13.05
N ALA A 195 -11.83 -0.27 -12.53
CA ALA A 195 -10.91 -0.87 -11.58
C ALA A 195 -11.62 -1.06 -10.23
N PRO A 196 -11.62 -2.28 -9.67
CA PRO A 196 -12.25 -2.55 -8.39
C PRO A 196 -11.63 -1.73 -7.26
N LYS A 197 -12.50 -1.23 -6.37
CA LYS A 197 -12.11 -0.57 -5.13
C LYS A 197 -12.30 -1.50 -3.95
N ILE A 198 -11.29 -1.58 -3.11
CA ILE A 198 -11.34 -2.23 -1.81
C ILE A 198 -11.40 -1.13 -0.75
N PHE A 199 -12.52 -1.01 -0.07
CA PHE A 199 -12.65 -0.12 1.08
C PHE A 199 -12.20 -0.87 2.32
N LEU A 200 -11.18 -0.33 3.02
CA LEU A 200 -10.72 -0.95 4.25
C LEU A 200 -11.71 -0.70 5.39
N GLU A 201 -12.43 -1.73 5.74
CA GLU A 201 -13.37 -1.72 6.87
C GLU A 201 -12.64 -1.78 8.22
N PRO A 202 -13.33 -1.49 9.34
CA PRO A 202 -12.79 -1.73 10.67
C PRO A 202 -12.31 -3.19 10.84
N LEU A 203 -11.26 -3.40 11.62
CA LEU A 203 -10.77 -4.74 11.94
C LEU A 203 -11.78 -5.50 12.81
N SER A 204 -11.77 -6.82 12.68
CA SER A 204 -12.61 -7.71 13.47
C SER A 204 -12.29 -7.63 14.97
N ILE A 205 -13.26 -7.21 15.78
CA ILE A 205 -13.12 -7.18 17.25
C ILE A 205 -12.80 -8.57 17.82
N PRO A 206 -13.43 -9.68 17.38
CA PRO A 206 -13.01 -11.03 17.79
C PRO A 206 -11.56 -11.34 17.48
N ALA A 207 -11.05 -10.96 16.31
CA ALA A 207 -9.65 -11.22 15.95
C ALA A 207 -8.70 -10.39 16.83
N MET A 208 -8.99 -9.11 17.07
CA MET A 208 -8.24 -8.27 18.01
C MET A 208 -8.27 -8.83 19.44
N THR A 209 -9.42 -9.34 19.88
CA THR A 209 -9.57 -9.98 21.19
C THR A 209 -8.64 -11.19 21.30
N THR A 210 -8.59 -12.02 20.27
CA THR A 210 -7.71 -13.19 20.23
C THR A 210 -6.24 -12.79 20.28
N SER A 211 -5.85 -11.77 19.51
CA SER A 211 -4.50 -11.23 19.53
C SER A 211 -4.10 -10.73 20.93
N TYR A 212 -4.88 -9.86 21.54
CA TYR A 212 -4.59 -9.38 22.90
C TYR A 212 -4.55 -10.47 23.95
N ARG A 213 -5.43 -11.50 23.83
CA ARG A 213 -5.37 -12.66 24.72
C ARG A 213 -4.05 -13.41 24.58
N THR A 214 -3.62 -13.65 23.36
CA THR A 214 -2.40 -14.41 23.08
C THR A 214 -1.16 -13.66 23.54
N VAL A 215 -1.08 -12.37 23.21
CA VAL A 215 0.10 -11.55 23.52
C VAL A 215 0.25 -11.27 25.03
N PHE A 216 -0.86 -10.97 25.71
CA PHE A 216 -0.83 -10.54 27.12
C PHE A 216 -1.27 -11.61 28.12
N GLY A 217 -1.76 -12.76 27.66
CA GLY A 217 -2.33 -13.79 28.55
C GLY A 217 -3.61 -13.34 29.28
N LEU A 218 -4.37 -12.38 28.72
CA LEU A 218 -5.53 -11.78 29.37
C LEU A 218 -6.74 -12.71 29.43
N PRO A 219 -7.58 -12.58 30.48
CA PRO A 219 -8.89 -13.19 30.51
C PRO A 219 -9.75 -12.75 29.31
N PRO A 220 -10.64 -13.62 28.76
CA PRO A 220 -11.43 -13.29 27.57
C PRO A 220 -12.24 -11.99 27.67
N LYS A 221 -12.81 -11.67 28.84
CA LYS A 221 -13.58 -10.45 29.06
C LYS A 221 -12.72 -9.20 28.99
N GLU A 222 -11.53 -9.23 29.59
CA GLU A 222 -10.60 -8.10 29.61
C GLU A 222 -10.05 -7.84 28.20
N ALA A 223 -9.60 -8.86 27.50
CA ALA A 223 -9.14 -8.73 26.11
C ALA A 223 -10.23 -8.21 25.17
N ALA A 224 -11.49 -8.66 25.36
CA ALA A 224 -12.62 -8.17 24.58
C ALA A 224 -12.96 -6.69 24.90
N SER A 225 -12.85 -6.30 26.17
CA SER A 225 -13.01 -4.89 26.55
C SER A 225 -11.95 -4.01 25.90
N MET A 226 -10.68 -4.43 26.00
CA MET A 226 -9.55 -3.76 25.36
C MET A 226 -9.74 -3.64 23.83
N ALA A 227 -10.15 -4.73 23.15
CA ALA A 227 -10.40 -4.70 21.71
C ALA A 227 -11.53 -3.74 21.33
N ARG A 228 -12.62 -3.65 22.10
CA ARG A 228 -13.75 -2.77 21.82
C ARG A 228 -13.38 -1.29 21.92
N LEU A 229 -12.45 -0.90 22.81
CA LEU A 229 -11.96 0.48 22.92
C LEU A 229 -11.37 0.99 21.59
N THR A 230 -10.78 0.13 20.80
CA THR A 230 -10.20 0.48 19.50
C THR A 230 -11.26 0.75 18.41
N LYS A 231 -12.52 0.33 18.63
CA LYS A 231 -13.61 0.37 17.65
C LYS A 231 -13.23 -0.26 16.27
N GLY A 232 -12.28 -1.19 16.28
CA GLY A 232 -11.78 -1.80 15.05
C GLY A 232 -10.77 -0.94 14.27
N TYR A 233 -10.35 0.21 14.81
CA TYR A 233 -9.39 1.07 14.14
C TYR A 233 -7.96 0.51 14.29
N PRO A 234 -7.26 0.18 13.17
CA PRO A 234 -5.98 -0.51 13.23
C PRO A 234 -4.89 0.24 14.01
N PHE A 235 -4.84 1.57 13.84
CA PHE A 235 -3.85 2.38 14.55
C PHE A 235 -4.14 2.41 16.06
N ALA A 236 -5.41 2.50 16.47
CA ALA A 236 -5.80 2.37 17.88
C ALA A 236 -5.43 1.00 18.46
N PHE A 237 -5.58 -0.08 17.69
CA PHE A 237 -5.12 -1.41 18.09
C PHE A 237 -3.62 -1.43 18.37
N GLN A 238 -2.80 -0.83 17.50
CA GLN A 238 -1.36 -0.74 17.73
C GLN A 238 -0.99 0.09 18.93
N ILE A 239 -1.57 1.30 19.09
CA ILE A 239 -1.30 2.19 20.24
C ILE A 239 -1.66 1.48 21.54
N LEU A 240 -2.88 0.95 21.65
CA LEU A 240 -3.33 0.34 22.89
C LEU A 240 -2.48 -0.88 23.27
N GLY A 241 -2.13 -1.72 22.28
CA GLY A 241 -1.23 -2.85 22.48
C GLY A 241 0.18 -2.41 22.88
N TYR A 242 0.72 -1.39 22.22
CA TYR A 242 2.03 -0.83 22.52
C TYR A 242 2.11 -0.29 23.95
N LEU A 243 1.15 0.51 24.35
CA LEU A 243 1.08 1.09 25.70
C LEU A 243 0.92 0.03 26.78
N LYS A 244 0.08 -0.99 26.55
CA LYS A 244 -0.10 -2.11 27.46
C LYS A 244 1.19 -2.91 27.63
N TRP A 245 1.93 -3.11 26.55
CA TRP A 245 3.23 -3.81 26.59
C TRP A 245 4.26 -3.03 27.39
N GLU A 246 4.41 -1.73 27.12
CA GLU A 246 5.43 -0.90 27.78
C GLU A 246 5.15 -0.67 29.26
N ASN A 247 3.92 -0.28 29.59
CA ASN A 247 3.58 0.18 30.94
C ASN A 247 3.09 -0.96 31.85
N GLY A 248 2.55 -2.05 31.28
CA GLY A 248 1.85 -3.06 32.10
C GLY A 248 0.55 -2.51 32.69
N GLY A 249 0.22 -2.93 33.90
CA GLY A 249 -0.95 -2.42 34.64
C GLY A 249 -2.31 -2.81 34.05
N THR A 250 -3.36 -2.12 34.46
CA THR A 250 -4.72 -2.29 33.90
C THR A 250 -4.91 -1.44 32.64
N VAL A 251 -6.00 -1.69 31.91
CA VAL A 251 -6.35 -0.85 30.75
C VAL A 251 -6.66 0.58 31.19
N ASP A 252 -7.33 0.74 32.34
CA ASP A 252 -7.70 2.06 32.85
C ASP A 252 -6.49 2.96 33.18
N ASP A 253 -5.37 2.36 33.59
CA ASP A 253 -4.11 3.08 33.85
C ASP A 253 -3.50 3.72 32.58
N ILE A 254 -3.77 3.13 31.42
CA ILE A 254 -3.18 3.56 30.14
C ILE A 254 -4.14 4.39 29.27
N LEU A 255 -5.44 4.42 29.60
CA LEU A 255 -6.45 5.16 28.84
C LEU A 255 -6.11 6.64 28.61
N PRO A 256 -5.67 7.42 29.60
CA PRO A 256 -5.36 8.84 29.38
C PRO A 256 -4.29 9.03 28.29
N LYS A 257 -3.24 8.20 28.32
CA LYS A 257 -2.16 8.26 27.33
C LYS A 257 -2.61 7.73 25.96
N PHE A 258 -3.49 6.74 25.95
CA PHE A 258 -4.08 6.23 24.72
C PHE A 258 -4.93 7.29 24.00
N ASP A 259 -5.76 8.03 24.73
CA ASP A 259 -6.57 9.12 24.19
C ASP A 259 -5.70 10.28 23.69
N GLU A 260 -4.63 10.62 24.42
CA GLU A 260 -3.65 11.63 24.01
C GLU A 260 -2.98 11.24 22.67
N GLU A 261 -2.44 10.03 22.58
CA GLU A 261 -1.77 9.52 21.36
C GLU A 261 -2.72 9.46 20.16
N LEU A 262 -3.97 9.01 20.37
CA LEU A 262 -4.97 9.01 19.30
C LEU A 262 -5.34 10.42 18.86
N THR A 263 -5.45 11.36 19.76
CA THR A 263 -5.77 12.74 19.45
C THR A 263 -4.67 13.36 18.59
N VAL A 264 -3.42 13.28 19.05
CA VAL A 264 -2.27 13.90 18.38
C VAL A 264 -1.99 13.27 17.01
N TYR A 265 -1.98 11.94 16.93
CA TYR A 265 -1.50 11.26 15.71
C TYR A 265 -2.60 10.85 14.72
N ALA A 266 -3.85 10.83 15.14
CA ALA A 266 -4.96 10.41 14.30
C ALA A 266 -6.10 11.43 14.21
N TYR A 267 -6.72 11.77 15.31
CA TYR A 267 -7.99 12.50 15.29
C TYR A 267 -7.85 13.92 14.76
N GLU A 268 -6.85 14.68 15.19
CA GLU A 268 -6.61 16.03 14.68
C GLU A 268 -6.39 16.03 13.15
N LYS A 269 -5.62 15.07 12.66
CA LYS A 269 -5.33 14.97 11.24
C LYS A 269 -6.55 14.50 10.43
N ILE A 270 -7.26 13.48 10.90
CA ILE A 270 -8.51 13.02 10.27
C ILE A 270 -9.52 14.17 10.26
N TRP A 271 -9.68 14.87 11.40
CA TRP A 271 -10.58 16.00 11.51
C TRP A 271 -10.24 17.12 10.53
N SER A 272 -8.96 17.44 10.35
CA SER A 272 -8.53 18.46 9.39
C SER A 272 -8.82 18.09 7.92
N GLU A 273 -8.92 16.80 7.62
CA GLU A 273 -9.19 16.26 6.29
C GLU A 273 -10.69 16.10 5.98
N LEU A 274 -11.56 16.20 6.99
CA LEU A 274 -13.02 16.16 6.79
C LEU A 274 -13.52 17.43 6.10
N SER A 275 -14.51 17.27 5.23
CA SER A 275 -15.21 18.40 4.63
C SER A 275 -15.94 19.22 5.71
N GLU A 276 -16.29 20.48 5.40
CA GLU A 276 -17.08 21.30 6.32
C GLU A 276 -18.45 20.67 6.65
N LEU A 277 -19.00 19.91 5.72
CA LEU A 277 -20.27 19.23 5.91
C LEU A 277 -20.12 18.05 6.88
N ASP A 278 -19.08 17.23 6.71
CA ASP A 278 -18.80 16.07 7.57
C ASP A 278 -18.46 16.48 9.01
N ARG A 279 -17.87 17.68 9.20
CA ARG A 279 -17.58 18.23 10.54
C ARG A 279 -18.82 18.69 11.30
N LYS A 280 -19.96 18.83 10.62
CA LYS A 280 -21.22 19.31 11.21
C LYS A 280 -22.15 18.17 11.67
N ILE A 281 -21.81 16.93 11.34
CA ILE A 281 -22.50 15.71 11.75
C ILE A 281 -21.90 15.21 13.08
#